data_f40182e6fb4c50efa2fa09d658869298
#
_entry.id   f40182e6fb4c50efa2fa09d658869298
#
_cell.length_a   1.000
_cell.length_b   1.000
_cell.length_c   1.000
_cell.angle_alpha   90.00
_cell.angle_beta   90.00
_cell.angle_gamma   90.00
#
_symmetry.space_group_name_H-M   'P 1'
#
loop_
_entity.id
_entity.type
_entity.pdbx_description
1 polymer ?
#
loop_
_entity_poly.entity_id
_entity_poly.type
_entity_poly.pdbx_seq_one_letter_code
_entity_poly.pdbx_strand_id
1 'polypeptide(L)'
;MADREIITIEIDGKSVSIEEDTTILEAAGKIDIYIPALCNSELVEPYAACRLCTVEVDDGRRTKLVTSCNYPVRKPIKVYTSSEKVLRNRKITLEMMLSRWPNVQLVKDLAKNAGIEKPRYQHPAVDLNPNACILCGLCMRICEQGIWENIINFSSRGAERAVQMPYDSEQPHCIGCGACAEICPTGA
;
A
#
# COMPACT_ATOMS: atom_id res chain seq x y z
N MET A 1 27.75 6.94 -12.39
CA MET A 1 26.65 6.10 -11.94
C MET A 1 27.30 4.87 -11.32
N ALA A 2 27.07 4.58 -10.05
CA ALA A 2 27.64 3.36 -9.46
C ALA A 2 26.95 2.16 -10.14
N ASP A 3 27.74 1.19 -10.60
CA ASP A 3 27.21 -0.08 -11.10
C ASP A 3 26.45 -0.75 -9.96
N ARG A 4 25.12 -0.87 -10.09
CA ARG A 4 24.30 -1.62 -9.12
C ARG A 4 24.53 -3.11 -9.32
N GLU A 5 24.79 -3.80 -8.23
CA GLU A 5 24.98 -5.24 -8.25
C GLU A 5 23.69 -5.96 -8.65
N ILE A 6 23.80 -7.02 -9.46
CA ILE A 6 22.67 -7.86 -9.83
C ILE A 6 22.52 -8.96 -8.76
N ILE A 7 21.34 -9.00 -8.13
CA ILE A 7 20.99 -9.96 -7.10
C ILE A 7 19.92 -10.90 -7.64
N THR A 8 20.11 -12.20 -7.47
CA THR A 8 19.09 -13.20 -7.79
C THR A 8 18.33 -13.59 -6.53
N ILE A 9 17.00 -13.49 -6.57
CA ILE A 9 16.09 -13.91 -5.51
C ILE A 9 15.09 -14.94 -6.01
N GLU A 10 14.43 -15.62 -5.10
CA GLU A 10 13.38 -16.58 -5.39
C GLU A 10 12.04 -16.05 -4.87
N ILE A 11 11.00 -15.98 -5.71
CA ILE A 11 9.63 -15.59 -5.32
C ILE A 11 8.70 -16.73 -5.69
N ASP A 12 8.07 -17.38 -4.70
CA ASP A 12 7.18 -18.54 -4.85
C ASP A 12 7.79 -19.63 -5.75
N GLY A 13 9.09 -19.92 -5.61
CA GLY A 13 9.82 -20.92 -6.38
C GLY A 13 10.34 -20.46 -7.75
N LYS A 14 10.03 -19.23 -8.18
CA LYS A 14 10.55 -18.64 -9.43
C LYS A 14 11.75 -17.75 -9.14
N SER A 15 12.85 -17.94 -9.85
CA SER A 15 14.04 -17.09 -9.74
C SER A 15 13.89 -15.82 -10.58
N VAL A 16 14.30 -14.69 -10.04
CA VAL A 16 14.35 -13.40 -10.73
C VAL A 16 15.65 -12.68 -10.38
N SER A 17 16.32 -12.12 -11.40
CA SER A 17 17.50 -11.27 -11.24
C SER A 17 17.10 -9.80 -11.30
N ILE A 18 17.49 -9.05 -10.30
CA ILE A 18 17.13 -7.65 -10.09
C ILE A 18 18.37 -6.83 -9.71
N GLU A 19 18.34 -5.55 -9.93
CA GLU A 19 19.34 -4.63 -9.39
C GLU A 19 19.20 -4.51 -7.86
N GLU A 20 20.33 -4.32 -7.18
CA GLU A 20 20.33 -3.99 -5.76
C GLU A 20 19.40 -2.80 -5.47
N ASP A 21 18.76 -2.80 -4.29
CA ASP A 21 17.74 -1.85 -3.84
C ASP A 21 16.41 -1.88 -4.60
N THR A 22 16.23 -2.75 -5.62
CA THR A 22 14.89 -3.03 -6.17
C THR A 22 13.98 -3.57 -5.05
N THR A 23 12.73 -3.09 -4.96
CA THR A 23 11.79 -3.60 -3.97
C THR A 23 11.26 -4.99 -4.35
N ILE A 24 10.81 -5.75 -3.34
CA ILE A 24 10.19 -7.08 -3.59
C ILE A 24 8.95 -6.94 -4.48
N LEU A 25 8.16 -5.85 -4.33
CA LEU A 25 6.97 -5.63 -5.13
C LEU A 25 7.31 -5.44 -6.61
N GLU A 26 8.33 -4.63 -6.91
CA GLU A 26 8.84 -4.44 -8.27
C GLU A 26 9.40 -5.73 -8.85
N ALA A 27 10.18 -6.48 -8.05
CA ALA A 27 10.71 -7.79 -8.45
C ALA A 27 9.62 -8.79 -8.81
N ALA A 28 8.53 -8.83 -8.03
CA ALA A 28 7.37 -9.69 -8.29
C ALA A 28 6.65 -9.29 -9.58
N GLY A 29 6.51 -7.97 -9.86
CA GLY A 29 5.95 -7.46 -11.10
C GLY A 29 6.72 -7.89 -12.34
N LYS A 30 8.07 -7.99 -12.27
CA LYS A 30 8.91 -8.44 -13.40
C LYS A 30 8.67 -9.89 -13.84
N ILE A 31 8.05 -10.70 -13.00
CA ILE A 31 7.76 -12.14 -13.25
C ILE A 31 6.26 -12.45 -13.16
N ASP A 32 5.41 -11.45 -13.30
CA ASP A 32 3.96 -11.56 -13.32
C ASP A 32 3.36 -12.21 -12.04
N ILE A 33 3.98 -11.96 -10.89
CA ILE A 33 3.43 -12.34 -9.58
C ILE A 33 2.70 -11.16 -8.96
N TYR A 34 1.37 -11.29 -8.86
CA TYR A 34 0.53 -10.25 -8.29
C TYR A 34 0.60 -10.22 -6.76
N ILE A 35 0.98 -9.07 -6.19
CA ILE A 35 0.91 -8.77 -4.76
C ILE A 35 -0.02 -7.58 -4.56
N PRO A 36 -1.12 -7.70 -3.80
CA PRO A 36 -2.08 -6.60 -3.64
C PRO A 36 -1.45 -5.42 -2.90
N ALA A 37 -1.63 -4.21 -3.43
CA ALA A 37 -1.15 -2.98 -2.82
C ALA A 37 -2.12 -1.84 -3.15
N LEU A 38 -2.56 -1.05 -2.14
CA LEU A 38 -3.48 0.07 -2.31
C LEU A 38 -2.82 1.44 -2.15
N CYS A 39 -1.67 1.48 -1.52
CA CYS A 39 -0.94 2.73 -1.24
C CYS A 39 0.37 2.84 -2.02
N ASN A 40 0.52 2.05 -3.09
CA ASN A 40 1.72 2.06 -3.95
C ASN A 40 1.38 2.62 -5.32
N SER A 41 2.29 3.42 -5.86
CA SER A 41 2.29 3.93 -7.23
C SER A 41 3.74 4.18 -7.63
N GLU A 42 4.06 4.00 -8.91
CA GLU A 42 5.39 4.27 -9.47
C GLU A 42 5.73 5.78 -9.47
N LEU A 43 4.72 6.63 -9.29
CA LEU A 43 4.87 8.08 -9.32
C LEU A 43 5.35 8.68 -7.99
N VAL A 44 5.38 7.90 -6.91
CA VAL A 44 5.69 8.38 -5.56
C VAL A 44 6.44 7.34 -4.75
N GLU A 45 7.27 7.79 -3.83
CA GLU A 45 8.02 6.92 -2.93
C GLU A 45 7.09 5.98 -2.12
N PRO A 46 7.50 4.73 -1.86
CA PRO A 46 6.69 3.78 -1.10
C PRO A 46 6.38 4.25 0.33
N TYR A 47 5.14 4.07 0.78
CA TYR A 47 4.69 4.50 2.11
C TYR A 47 4.33 3.34 3.06
N ALA A 48 3.98 2.16 2.51
CA ALA A 48 3.64 0.94 3.25
C ALA A 48 2.47 1.10 4.26
N ALA A 49 1.52 2.01 4.02
CA ALA A 49 0.41 2.29 4.93
C ALA A 49 -0.65 1.18 4.94
N CYS A 50 -1.06 0.66 3.77
CA CYS A 50 -2.17 -0.28 3.66
C CYS A 50 -1.86 -1.70 4.17
N ARG A 51 -0.58 -2.09 4.26
CA ARG A 51 -0.11 -3.41 4.71
C ARG A 51 -0.57 -4.62 3.89
N LEU A 52 -1.28 -4.43 2.80
CA LEU A 52 -1.76 -5.53 1.95
C LEU A 52 -0.63 -6.23 1.18
N CYS A 53 0.42 -5.49 0.85
CA CYS A 53 1.59 -6.03 0.17
C CYS A 53 2.52 -6.86 1.07
N THR A 54 2.06 -7.26 2.26
CA THR A 54 2.83 -8.12 3.18
C THR A 54 3.16 -9.46 2.53
N VAL A 55 4.42 -9.85 2.62
CA VAL A 55 5.00 -11.13 2.17
C VAL A 55 5.87 -11.73 3.28
N GLU A 56 6.13 -13.03 3.23
CA GLU A 56 7.09 -13.68 4.11
C GLU A 56 8.44 -13.79 3.40
N VAL A 57 9.49 -13.31 4.06
CA VAL A 57 10.87 -13.36 3.58
C VAL A 57 11.66 -14.32 4.44
N ASP A 58 12.37 -15.25 3.78
CA ASP A 58 13.38 -16.10 4.37
C ASP A 58 14.77 -15.61 3.92
N ASP A 59 15.60 -15.22 4.86
CA ASP A 59 16.96 -14.75 4.60
C ASP A 59 18.04 -15.81 4.89
N GLY A 60 17.61 -17.07 5.04
CA GLY A 60 18.47 -18.23 5.36
C GLY A 60 18.78 -18.38 6.86
N ARG A 61 18.42 -17.38 7.69
CA ARG A 61 18.58 -17.43 9.15
C ARG A 61 17.24 -17.42 9.87
N ARG A 62 16.29 -16.64 9.37
CA ARG A 62 14.97 -16.49 9.95
C ARG A 62 13.94 -16.10 8.88
N THR A 63 12.69 -16.44 9.15
CA THR A 63 11.55 -15.94 8.38
C THR A 63 10.91 -14.74 9.08
N LYS A 64 10.46 -13.75 8.31
CA LYS A 64 9.76 -12.57 8.81
C LYS A 64 8.72 -12.06 7.82
N LEU A 65 7.67 -11.43 8.32
CA LEU A 65 6.71 -10.70 7.49
C LEU A 65 7.21 -9.28 7.25
N VAL A 66 7.21 -8.86 5.98
CA VAL A 66 7.59 -7.51 5.56
C VAL A 66 6.60 -6.98 4.53
N THR A 67 6.55 -5.66 4.37
CA THR A 67 5.80 -5.02 3.28
C THR A 67 6.68 -4.97 2.03
N SER A 68 6.24 -5.61 0.95
CA SER A 68 7.04 -5.76 -0.28
C SER A 68 7.29 -4.44 -1.01
N CYS A 69 6.39 -3.46 -0.89
CA CYS A 69 6.50 -2.18 -1.60
C CYS A 69 7.65 -1.29 -1.12
N ASN A 70 8.11 -1.45 0.12
CA ASN A 70 9.20 -0.66 0.70
C ASN A 70 10.34 -1.50 1.28
N TYR A 71 10.47 -2.75 0.84
CA TYR A 71 11.57 -3.62 1.24
C TYR A 71 12.61 -3.71 0.12
N PRO A 72 13.73 -2.95 0.21
CA PRO A 72 14.81 -3.02 -0.77
C PRO A 72 15.57 -4.34 -0.62
N VAL A 73 15.83 -4.99 -1.74
CA VAL A 73 16.59 -6.25 -1.77
C VAL A 73 18.08 -5.93 -1.89
N ARG A 74 18.88 -6.41 -0.92
CA ARG A 74 20.33 -6.19 -0.86
C ARG A 74 21.14 -7.48 -0.77
N LYS A 75 20.46 -8.63 -0.81
CA LYS A 75 21.09 -9.96 -0.76
C LYS A 75 20.11 -11.00 -1.29
N PRO A 76 20.59 -12.19 -1.68
CA PRO A 76 19.70 -13.28 -2.03
C PRO A 76 18.75 -13.64 -0.89
N ILE A 77 17.45 -13.75 -1.21
CA ILE A 77 16.37 -14.12 -0.29
C ILE A 77 15.36 -15.00 -0.98
N LYS A 78 14.55 -15.73 -0.19
CA LYS A 78 13.35 -16.40 -0.67
C LYS A 78 12.12 -15.66 -0.17
N VAL A 79 11.17 -15.45 -1.05
CA VAL A 79 9.93 -14.71 -0.78
C VAL A 79 8.73 -15.60 -1.01
N TYR A 80 7.82 -15.62 -0.05
CA TYR A 80 6.55 -16.35 -0.15
C TYR A 80 5.40 -15.34 -0.11
N THR A 81 4.64 -15.27 -1.20
CA THR A 81 3.56 -14.29 -1.34
C THR A 81 2.22 -14.80 -0.83
N SER A 82 2.09 -16.10 -0.60
CA SER A 82 0.84 -16.77 -0.21
C SER A 82 1.01 -17.81 0.90
N SER A 83 2.05 -17.69 1.75
CA SER A 83 2.17 -18.56 2.94
C SER A 83 0.97 -18.36 3.88
N GLU A 84 0.70 -19.34 4.75
CA GLU A 84 -0.40 -19.26 5.73
C GLU A 84 -0.34 -17.97 6.57
N LYS A 85 0.87 -17.58 6.99
CA LYS A 85 1.08 -16.34 7.75
C LYS A 85 0.73 -15.10 6.95
N VAL A 86 1.11 -15.06 5.67
CA VAL A 86 0.80 -13.96 4.75
C VAL A 86 -0.70 -13.85 4.53
N LEU A 87 -1.37 -14.95 4.20
CA LEU A 87 -2.81 -14.98 3.96
C LEU A 87 -3.60 -14.56 5.20
N ARG A 88 -3.20 -15.07 6.38
CA ARG A 88 -3.80 -14.67 7.67
C ARG A 88 -3.62 -13.18 7.95
N ASN A 89 -2.43 -12.63 7.71
CA ASN A 89 -2.16 -11.20 7.91
C ASN A 89 -3.02 -10.33 6.98
N ARG A 90 -3.06 -10.65 5.68
CA ARG A 90 -3.91 -9.95 4.71
C ARG A 90 -5.39 -10.03 5.07
N LYS A 91 -5.87 -11.20 5.48
CA LYS A 91 -7.26 -11.39 5.88
C LYS A 91 -7.64 -10.47 7.03
N ILE A 92 -6.82 -10.41 8.09
CA ILE A 92 -7.05 -9.52 9.23
C ILE A 92 -7.06 -8.05 8.77
N THR A 93 -6.10 -7.65 7.95
CA THR A 93 -6.02 -6.28 7.43
C THR A 93 -7.26 -5.91 6.62
N LEU A 94 -7.72 -6.81 5.73
CA LEU A 94 -8.92 -6.58 4.92
C LEU A 94 -10.21 -6.55 5.76
N GLU A 95 -10.31 -7.37 6.81
CA GLU A 95 -11.43 -7.30 7.75
C GLU A 95 -11.49 -5.94 8.46
N MET A 96 -10.34 -5.43 8.90
CA MET A 96 -10.25 -4.09 9.51
C MET A 96 -10.63 -2.99 8.52
N MET A 97 -10.18 -3.08 7.27
CA MET A 97 -10.55 -2.14 6.22
C MET A 97 -12.06 -2.23 5.91
N LEU A 98 -12.61 -3.42 5.73
CA LEU A 98 -14.02 -3.62 5.45
C LEU A 98 -14.91 -3.15 6.61
N SER A 99 -14.46 -3.26 7.86
CA SER A 99 -15.20 -2.76 9.02
C SER A 99 -15.30 -1.24 9.06
N ARG A 100 -14.33 -0.51 8.49
CA ARG A 100 -14.34 0.95 8.41
C ARG A 100 -15.02 1.45 7.13
N TRP A 101 -14.77 0.82 6.00
CA TRP A 101 -15.20 1.24 4.66
C TRP A 101 -16.02 0.15 3.95
N PRO A 102 -17.21 -0.22 4.49
CA PRO A 102 -17.97 -1.36 4.00
C PRO A 102 -18.56 -1.16 2.61
N ASN A 103 -18.66 0.08 2.14
CA ASN A 103 -19.26 0.42 0.84
C ASN A 103 -18.24 0.73 -0.26
N VAL A 104 -16.95 0.84 0.07
CA VAL A 104 -15.89 1.06 -0.92
C VAL A 104 -15.69 -0.21 -1.76
N GLN A 105 -16.00 -0.13 -3.07
CA GLN A 105 -16.03 -1.30 -3.96
C GLN A 105 -14.68 -2.03 -4.00
N LEU A 106 -13.58 -1.28 -4.10
CA LEU A 106 -12.22 -1.84 -4.09
C LEU A 106 -11.93 -2.68 -2.84
N VAL A 107 -12.38 -2.22 -1.66
CA VAL A 107 -12.21 -2.96 -0.40
C VAL A 107 -13.09 -4.21 -0.37
N LYS A 108 -14.32 -4.10 -0.87
CA LYS A 108 -15.25 -5.26 -0.98
C LYS A 108 -14.70 -6.36 -1.88
N ASP A 109 -14.15 -5.99 -3.03
CA ASP A 109 -13.62 -6.94 -3.99
C ASP A 109 -12.40 -7.68 -3.42
N LEU A 110 -11.50 -6.96 -2.78
CA LEU A 110 -10.34 -7.56 -2.11
C LEU A 110 -10.76 -8.46 -0.94
N ALA A 111 -11.75 -8.04 -0.14
CA ALA A 111 -12.28 -8.84 0.96
C ALA A 111 -12.96 -10.12 0.45
N LYS A 112 -13.77 -10.02 -0.60
CA LYS A 112 -14.44 -11.17 -1.24
C LYS A 112 -13.41 -12.17 -1.77
N ASN A 113 -12.37 -11.70 -2.45
CA ASN A 113 -11.28 -12.54 -2.95
C ASN A 113 -10.50 -13.26 -1.82
N ALA A 114 -10.47 -12.65 -0.63
CA ALA A 114 -9.89 -13.25 0.58
C ALA A 114 -10.88 -14.14 1.37
N GLY A 115 -12.09 -14.40 0.85
CA GLY A 115 -13.12 -15.20 1.51
C GLY A 115 -13.71 -14.53 2.76
N ILE A 116 -13.84 -13.18 2.74
CA ILE A 116 -14.42 -12.41 3.83
C ILE A 116 -15.79 -11.89 3.39
N GLU A 117 -16.86 -12.43 3.98
CA GLU A 117 -18.23 -11.95 3.77
C GLU A 117 -18.60 -10.83 4.73
N LYS A 118 -18.18 -10.96 5.99
CA LYS A 118 -18.41 -9.95 7.04
C LYS A 118 -17.17 -9.81 7.91
N PRO A 119 -16.82 -8.57 8.31
CA PRO A 119 -15.71 -8.36 9.23
C PRO A 119 -16.10 -8.85 10.64
N ARG A 120 -15.14 -9.43 11.35
CA ARG A 120 -15.29 -9.82 12.78
C ARG A 120 -15.19 -8.62 13.73
N TYR A 121 -14.68 -7.51 13.24
CA TYR A 121 -14.43 -6.31 14.02
C TYR A 121 -15.46 -5.24 13.69
N GLN A 122 -15.77 -4.40 14.69
CA GLN A 122 -16.53 -3.17 14.51
C GLN A 122 -15.58 -1.98 14.62
N HIS A 123 -15.55 -1.13 13.61
CA HIS A 123 -14.76 0.09 13.66
C HIS A 123 -15.57 1.21 14.32
N PRO A 124 -15.00 2.01 15.25
CA PRO A 124 -15.73 3.10 15.93
C PRO A 124 -16.15 4.22 14.97
N ALA A 125 -15.43 4.41 13.86
CA ALA A 125 -15.73 5.40 12.84
C ALA A 125 -15.96 4.70 11.49
N VAL A 126 -17.15 4.14 11.30
CA VAL A 126 -17.57 3.53 10.02
C VAL A 126 -17.89 4.65 9.04
N ASP A 127 -17.35 4.57 7.84
CA ASP A 127 -17.63 5.47 6.73
C ASP A 127 -18.40 4.71 5.65
N LEU A 128 -19.68 5.10 5.45
CA LEU A 128 -20.60 4.46 4.51
C LEU A 128 -20.53 5.05 3.08
N ASN A 129 -19.71 6.07 2.86
CA ASN A 129 -19.51 6.63 1.53
C ASN A 129 -18.87 5.59 0.60
N PRO A 130 -19.43 5.30 -0.58
CA PRO A 130 -18.84 4.38 -1.54
C PRO A 130 -17.48 4.86 -2.09
N ASN A 131 -17.24 6.15 -2.05
CA ASN A 131 -15.96 6.78 -2.42
C ASN A 131 -15.16 7.24 -1.19
N ALA A 132 -15.34 6.61 -0.03
CA ALA A 132 -14.66 7.01 1.19
C ALA A 132 -13.12 6.97 1.06
N CYS A 133 -12.47 7.93 1.68
CA CYS A 133 -11.01 7.98 1.78
C CYS A 133 -10.48 6.81 2.62
N ILE A 134 -9.69 5.93 2.01
CA ILE A 134 -9.06 4.79 2.70
C ILE A 134 -7.71 5.13 3.36
N LEU A 135 -7.39 6.40 3.47
CA LEU A 135 -6.17 6.92 4.12
C LEU A 135 -4.86 6.35 3.55
N CYS A 136 -4.83 6.03 2.27
CA CYS A 136 -3.66 5.46 1.61
C CYS A 136 -2.49 6.44 1.45
N GLY A 137 -2.75 7.76 1.50
CA GLY A 137 -1.76 8.82 1.42
C GLY A 137 -1.16 9.05 0.02
N LEU A 138 -1.72 8.48 -1.03
CA LEU A 138 -1.24 8.72 -2.40
C LEU A 138 -1.38 10.19 -2.81
N CYS A 139 -2.54 10.79 -2.52
CA CYS A 139 -2.82 12.19 -2.85
C CYS A 139 -1.84 13.18 -2.20
N MET A 140 -1.45 12.94 -0.94
CA MET A 140 -0.46 13.78 -0.25
C MET A 140 0.90 13.66 -0.91
N ARG A 141 1.35 12.42 -1.14
CA ARG A 141 2.68 12.15 -1.69
C ARG A 141 2.83 12.65 -3.11
N ILE A 142 1.80 12.53 -3.96
CA ILE A 142 1.87 13.12 -5.30
C ILE A 142 1.91 14.65 -5.26
N CYS A 143 1.19 15.27 -4.32
CA CYS A 143 1.22 16.71 -4.12
C CYS A 143 2.59 17.18 -3.64
N GLU A 144 3.23 16.43 -2.73
CA GLU A 144 4.56 16.75 -2.19
C GLU A 144 5.67 16.42 -3.20
N GLN A 145 5.70 15.21 -3.73
CA GLN A 145 6.85 14.66 -4.46
C GLN A 145 6.76 14.89 -5.98
N GLY A 146 5.54 14.91 -6.53
CA GLY A 146 5.32 15.10 -7.97
C GLY A 146 5.03 16.53 -8.37
N ILE A 147 4.28 17.26 -7.54
CA ILE A 147 3.84 18.63 -7.82
C ILE A 147 4.65 19.67 -7.02
N TRP A 148 5.31 19.27 -5.94
CA TRP A 148 6.13 20.11 -5.04
C TRP A 148 5.36 21.19 -4.27
N GLU A 149 4.02 21.07 -4.17
CA GLU A 149 3.16 22.04 -3.48
C GLU A 149 2.92 21.69 -2.00
N ASN A 150 2.85 20.40 -1.65
CA ASN A 150 2.63 19.92 -0.28
C ASN A 150 1.42 20.57 0.45
N ILE A 151 0.34 20.83 -0.29
CA ILE A 151 -0.85 21.55 0.22
C ILE A 151 -1.77 20.65 1.05
N ILE A 152 -1.82 19.36 0.76
CA ILE A 152 -2.68 18.41 1.47
C ILE A 152 -1.87 17.47 2.33
N ASN A 153 -2.36 17.22 3.55
CA ASN A 153 -1.69 16.34 4.48
C ASN A 153 -2.70 15.61 5.38
N PHE A 154 -2.23 14.70 6.22
CA PHE A 154 -3.07 14.11 7.24
C PHE A 154 -3.27 15.09 8.40
N SER A 155 -4.53 15.22 8.82
CA SER A 155 -4.92 15.86 10.08
C SER A 155 -5.42 14.81 11.05
N SER A 156 -5.40 15.13 12.34
CA SER A 156 -5.85 14.28 13.43
C SER A 156 -5.14 12.91 13.49
N ARG A 157 -5.63 11.99 14.29
CA ARG A 157 -5.06 10.66 14.48
C ARG A 157 -6.13 9.63 14.83
N GLY A 158 -5.77 8.35 14.77
CA GLY A 158 -6.69 7.26 15.09
C GLY A 158 -7.92 7.23 14.18
N ALA A 159 -9.09 7.13 14.77
CA ALA A 159 -10.35 7.06 14.04
C ALA A 159 -10.73 8.36 13.32
N GLU A 160 -10.26 9.50 13.84
CA GLU A 160 -10.56 10.84 13.33
C GLU A 160 -9.55 11.30 12.26
N ARG A 161 -8.55 10.47 11.94
CA ARG A 161 -7.55 10.81 10.92
C ARG A 161 -8.23 11.05 9.57
N ALA A 162 -7.93 12.19 8.97
CA ALA A 162 -8.47 12.60 7.67
C ALA A 162 -7.38 13.25 6.80
N VAL A 163 -7.61 13.28 5.49
CA VAL A 163 -6.80 14.09 4.57
C VAL A 163 -7.43 15.47 4.48
N GLN A 164 -6.67 16.50 4.77
CA GLN A 164 -7.16 17.89 4.80
C GLN A 164 -6.07 18.85 4.32
N MET A 165 -6.50 20.06 3.99
CA MET A 165 -5.59 21.19 3.85
C MET A 165 -5.22 21.73 5.24
N PRO A 166 -3.98 22.23 5.44
CA PRO A 166 -3.58 22.81 6.71
C PRO A 166 -4.48 24.01 7.08
N TYR A 167 -4.86 24.10 8.35
CA TYR A 167 -5.46 25.26 9.00
C TYR A 167 -6.83 25.69 8.49
N ASP A 168 -7.64 24.81 7.88
CA ASP A 168 -8.97 25.16 7.33
C ASP A 168 -8.93 26.50 6.56
N SER A 169 -7.84 26.75 5.83
CA SER A 169 -7.62 28.05 5.20
C SER A 169 -8.66 28.28 4.11
N GLU A 170 -9.40 29.37 4.19
CA GLU A 170 -10.36 29.82 3.16
C GLU A 170 -9.69 30.09 1.80
N GLN A 171 -8.35 30.14 1.76
CA GLN A 171 -7.56 30.31 0.56
C GLN A 171 -6.44 29.26 0.49
N PRO A 172 -6.75 28.06 0.03
CA PRO A 172 -5.70 27.11 -0.27
C PRO A 172 -4.84 27.64 -1.43
N HIS A 173 -3.54 27.68 -1.24
CA HIS A 173 -2.58 27.96 -2.33
C HIS A 173 -2.50 26.81 -3.35
N CYS A 174 -3.59 26.07 -3.49
CA CYS A 174 -3.68 24.94 -4.40
C CYS A 174 -3.79 25.44 -5.84
N ILE A 175 -2.89 24.99 -6.70
CA ILE A 175 -2.87 25.34 -8.13
C ILE A 175 -3.95 24.63 -8.96
N GLY A 176 -4.73 23.72 -8.37
CA GLY A 176 -5.84 23.02 -9.05
C GLY A 176 -5.39 22.01 -10.10
N CYS A 177 -4.19 21.43 -10.00
CA CYS A 177 -3.64 20.52 -11.02
C CYS A 177 -4.38 19.17 -11.16
N GLY A 178 -5.21 18.75 -10.17
CA GLY A 178 -5.99 17.51 -10.21
C GLY A 178 -5.20 16.20 -9.92
N ALA A 179 -3.87 16.24 -9.77
CA ALA A 179 -3.07 15.03 -9.57
C ALA A 179 -3.51 14.19 -8.37
N CYS A 180 -3.97 14.81 -7.29
CA CYS A 180 -4.49 14.13 -6.10
C CYS A 180 -5.79 13.37 -6.36
N ALA A 181 -6.65 13.87 -7.24
CA ALA A 181 -7.89 13.21 -7.63
C ALA A 181 -7.60 12.03 -8.57
N GLU A 182 -6.71 12.20 -9.53
CA GLU A 182 -6.35 11.17 -10.51
C GLU A 182 -5.67 9.96 -9.86
N ILE A 183 -4.78 10.18 -8.89
CA ILE A 183 -4.08 9.07 -8.20
C ILE A 183 -4.94 8.37 -7.15
N CYS A 184 -6.13 8.89 -6.82
CA CYS A 184 -6.96 8.36 -5.74
C CYS A 184 -7.62 7.03 -6.14
N PRO A 185 -7.35 5.91 -5.44
CA PRO A 185 -7.88 4.60 -5.82
C PRO A 185 -9.38 4.45 -5.54
N THR A 186 -9.98 5.34 -4.74
CA THR A 186 -11.40 5.30 -4.37
C THR A 186 -12.19 6.46 -4.94
N GLY A 187 -11.53 7.46 -5.53
CA GLY A 187 -12.19 8.68 -6.02
C GLY A 187 -12.78 9.55 -4.91
N ALA A 188 -12.17 9.56 -3.72
CA ALA A 188 -12.63 10.31 -2.54
C ALA A 188 -12.58 11.82 -2.72
#